data_ed2614c40279f12dbd3c573ef2641f95
#
_entry.id   ed2614c40279f12dbd3c573ef2641f95
#
_cell.length_a   1.000
_cell.length_b   1.000
_cell.length_c   1.000
_cell.angle_alpha   90.00
_cell.angle_beta   90.00
_cell.angle_gamma   90.00
#
_symmetry.space_group_name_H-M   'P 1'
#
loop_
_entity.id
_entity.type
_entity.pdbx_description
1 polymer ?
#
loop_
_entity_poly.entity_id
_entity_poly.type
_entity_poly.pdbx_seq_one_letter_code
_entity_poly.pdbx_strand_id
1 'polypeptide(L)'
;MEKTRLQKILARAGYGSRRGCEEIISSGKVTVNGEVAKLGCLVNSNDEIRIGSKKVEFIDVQTRLFVLNKPTGVICSKKTEGNLKSIYDSLPKIDNEKNLMIVGRLDANSTGLIFFTNDGKLSEFIAHPSNLFDREYL
;
A
#
# COMPACT_ATOMS: atom_id res chain seq x y z
N MET A 1 -8.73 13.30 16.95
CA MET A 1 -7.68 12.56 16.22
C MET A 1 -8.32 11.54 15.29
N GLU A 2 -7.85 11.46 14.08
CA GLU A 2 -8.38 10.51 13.08
C GLU A 2 -7.99 9.09 13.47
N LYS A 3 -9.00 8.22 13.65
CA LYS A 3 -8.79 6.80 13.92
C LYS A 3 -8.53 6.05 12.62
N THR A 4 -7.57 5.18 12.62
CA THR A 4 -7.16 4.38 11.46
C THR A 4 -7.24 2.88 11.77
N ARG A 5 -7.56 2.05 10.78
CA ARG A 5 -7.54 0.59 10.91
C ARG A 5 -6.16 0.08 11.29
N LEU A 6 -6.07 -0.77 12.32
CA LEU A 6 -4.82 -1.31 12.84
C LEU A 6 -3.96 -1.98 11.76
N GLN A 7 -4.55 -2.80 10.88
CA GLN A 7 -3.82 -3.44 9.78
C GLN A 7 -3.17 -2.45 8.82
N LYS A 8 -3.74 -1.23 8.68
CA LYS A 8 -3.14 -0.17 7.85
C LYS A 8 -1.87 0.39 8.50
N ILE A 9 -1.87 0.55 9.83
CA ILE A 9 -0.71 1.00 10.59
C ILE A 9 0.40 -0.05 10.52
N LEU A 10 0.08 -1.33 10.77
CA LEU A 10 1.05 -2.43 10.70
C LEU A 10 1.67 -2.56 9.30
N ALA A 11 0.86 -2.44 8.24
CA ALA A 11 1.36 -2.49 6.87
C ALA A 11 2.28 -1.31 6.55
N ARG A 12 1.97 -0.10 7.02
CA ARG A 12 2.84 1.07 6.89
C ARG A 12 4.16 0.90 7.65
N ALA A 13 4.12 0.25 8.81
CA ALA A 13 5.29 -0.06 9.61
C ALA A 13 6.12 -1.25 9.03
N GLY A 14 5.73 -1.80 7.88
CA GLY A 14 6.52 -2.80 7.17
C GLY A 14 6.29 -4.25 7.60
N TYR A 15 5.26 -4.53 8.38
CA TYR A 15 4.96 -5.90 8.85
C TYR A 15 4.26 -6.79 7.82
N GLY A 16 3.99 -6.29 6.62
CA GLY A 16 3.42 -7.04 5.51
C GLY A 16 2.33 -6.29 4.76
N SER A 17 1.60 -7.00 3.88
CA SER A 17 0.41 -6.47 3.24
C SER A 17 -0.71 -6.26 4.27
N ARG A 18 -1.75 -5.47 3.94
CA ARG A 18 -2.91 -5.31 4.84
C ARG A 18 -3.54 -6.65 5.22
N ARG A 19 -3.71 -7.57 4.26
CA ARG A 19 -4.24 -8.93 4.50
C ARG A 19 -3.30 -9.74 5.39
N GLY A 20 -1.98 -9.72 5.13
CA GLY A 20 -1.01 -10.38 6.01
C GLY A 20 -1.01 -9.81 7.43
N CYS A 21 -1.21 -8.50 7.59
CA CYS A 21 -1.37 -7.89 8.91
C CYS A 21 -2.68 -8.32 9.61
N GLU A 22 -3.77 -8.53 8.87
CA GLU A 22 -5.01 -9.10 9.42
C GLU A 22 -4.80 -10.51 9.96
N GLU A 23 -3.98 -11.33 9.28
CA GLU A 23 -3.59 -12.66 9.78
C GLU A 23 -2.78 -12.57 11.09
N ILE A 24 -1.83 -11.61 11.16
CA ILE A 24 -1.05 -11.38 12.39
C ILE A 24 -1.97 -10.94 13.54
N ILE A 25 -2.96 -10.06 13.28
CA ILE A 25 -3.95 -9.63 14.28
C ILE A 25 -4.78 -10.83 14.73
N SER A 26 -5.30 -11.62 13.78
CA SER A 26 -6.14 -12.80 14.07
C SER A 26 -5.40 -13.87 14.86
N SER A 27 -4.09 -13.95 14.75
CA SER A 27 -3.26 -14.88 15.53
C SER A 27 -3.11 -14.51 17.01
N GLY A 28 -3.68 -13.36 17.44
CA GLY A 28 -3.64 -12.90 18.83
C GLY A 28 -2.28 -12.34 19.27
N LYS A 29 -1.34 -12.12 18.34
CA LYS A 29 0.01 -11.62 18.64
C LYS A 29 0.11 -10.11 18.77
N VAL A 30 -0.95 -9.37 18.40
CA VAL A 30 -0.98 -7.91 18.42
C VAL A 30 -1.75 -7.44 19.63
N THR A 31 -1.17 -6.50 20.37
CA THR A 31 -1.85 -5.80 21.46
C THR A 31 -1.94 -4.32 21.18
N VAL A 32 -3.00 -3.70 21.65
CA VAL A 32 -3.23 -2.25 21.65
C VAL A 32 -3.51 -1.84 23.10
N ASN A 33 -2.67 -0.97 23.65
CA ASN A 33 -2.75 -0.53 25.04
C ASN A 33 -2.78 -1.69 26.05
N GLY A 34 -2.05 -2.78 25.74
CA GLY A 34 -1.96 -3.97 26.57
C GLY A 34 -3.06 -5.03 26.33
N GLU A 35 -4.11 -4.72 25.59
CA GLU A 35 -5.19 -5.66 25.26
C GLU A 35 -4.99 -6.30 23.90
N VAL A 36 -5.34 -7.59 23.76
CA VAL A 36 -5.24 -8.31 22.48
C VAL A 36 -6.19 -7.70 21.45
N ALA A 37 -5.62 -7.24 20.35
CA ALA A 37 -6.39 -6.61 19.28
C ALA A 37 -7.20 -7.62 18.49
N LYS A 38 -8.38 -7.17 18.04
CA LYS A 38 -9.28 -7.93 17.14
C LYS A 38 -9.30 -7.31 15.76
N LEU A 39 -9.72 -8.09 14.75
CA LEU A 39 -9.97 -7.57 13.42
C LEU A 39 -10.94 -6.40 13.47
N GLY A 40 -10.63 -5.36 12.68
CA GLY A 40 -11.45 -4.15 12.66
C GLY A 40 -11.07 -3.10 13.72
N CYS A 41 -10.13 -3.41 14.61
CA CYS A 41 -9.63 -2.46 15.62
C CYS A 41 -9.20 -1.15 14.96
N LEU A 42 -9.62 -0.04 15.56
CA LEU A 42 -9.26 1.32 15.16
C LEU A 42 -8.30 1.91 16.19
N VAL A 43 -7.21 2.48 15.73
CA VAL A 43 -6.16 3.06 16.55
C VAL A 43 -5.82 4.49 16.11
N ASN A 44 -5.22 5.25 16.99
CA ASN A 44 -4.69 6.58 16.73
C ASN A 44 -3.22 6.67 17.18
N SER A 45 -2.59 7.81 16.98
CA SER A 45 -1.16 8.01 17.30
C SER A 45 -0.80 7.92 18.78
N ASN A 46 -1.78 7.97 19.69
CA ASN A 46 -1.54 7.87 21.14
C ASN A 46 -1.62 6.43 21.65
N ASP A 47 -2.11 5.50 20.81
CA ASP A 47 -2.24 4.10 21.21
C ASP A 47 -0.89 3.40 21.17
N GLU A 48 -0.57 2.62 22.18
CA GLU A 48 0.60 1.76 22.20
C GLU A 48 0.26 0.44 21.50
N ILE A 49 0.90 0.20 20.36
CA ILE A 49 0.74 -1.04 19.59
C ILE A 49 1.99 -1.89 19.77
N ARG A 50 1.79 -3.20 20.03
CA ARG A 50 2.87 -4.19 20.10
C ARG A 50 2.56 -5.43 19.30
N ILE A 51 3.61 -6.05 18.76
CA ILE A 51 3.59 -7.40 18.20
C ILE A 51 4.54 -8.25 19.05
N GLY A 52 3.97 -9.11 19.89
CA GLY A 52 4.72 -9.77 20.96
C GLY A 52 5.36 -8.73 21.88
N SER A 53 6.68 -8.81 22.06
CA SER A 53 7.44 -7.84 22.87
C SER A 53 7.83 -6.56 22.14
N LYS A 54 7.72 -6.54 20.79
CA LYS A 54 8.19 -5.42 19.97
C LYS A 54 7.14 -4.32 19.84
N LYS A 55 7.50 -3.10 20.20
CA LYS A 55 6.67 -1.91 19.99
C LYS A 55 6.63 -1.56 18.49
N VAL A 56 5.44 -1.26 18.01
CA VAL A 56 5.21 -0.75 16.64
C VAL A 56 5.23 0.77 16.68
N GLU A 57 6.12 1.36 15.93
CA GLU A 57 6.18 2.82 15.81
C GLU A 57 5.22 3.32 14.74
N PHE A 58 4.54 4.43 15.02
CA PHE A 58 3.78 5.16 14.01
C PHE A 58 4.78 5.88 13.10
N ILE A 59 4.91 5.40 11.87
CA ILE A 59 5.77 6.03 10.89
C ILE A 59 4.97 7.14 10.21
N ASP A 60 5.38 8.38 10.38
CA ASP A 60 4.91 9.50 9.58
C ASP A 60 5.60 9.43 8.21
N VAL A 61 4.93 8.77 7.27
CA VAL A 61 5.45 8.58 5.92
C VAL A 61 5.01 9.75 5.07
N GLN A 62 5.94 10.56 4.64
CA GLN A 62 5.66 11.59 3.64
C GLN A 62 4.99 10.99 2.42
N THR A 63 3.91 11.61 1.97
CA THR A 63 3.23 11.22 0.73
C THR A 63 4.18 11.40 -0.45
N ARG A 64 4.37 10.32 -1.21
CA ARG A 64 5.17 10.31 -2.43
C ARG A 64 4.29 9.95 -3.61
N LEU A 65 4.51 10.62 -4.72
CA LEU A 65 3.87 10.34 -6.00
C LEU A 65 4.93 10.24 -7.08
N PHE A 66 4.94 9.13 -7.79
CA PHE A 66 5.81 8.89 -8.93
C PHE A 66 4.99 8.68 -10.18
N VAL A 67 5.56 9.04 -11.30
CA VAL A 67 4.96 8.91 -12.62
C VAL A 67 5.87 8.03 -13.47
N LEU A 68 5.29 7.04 -14.12
CA LEU A 68 5.98 6.15 -15.04
C LEU A 68 5.25 6.14 -16.38
N ASN A 69 6.00 6.26 -17.46
CA ASN A 69 5.51 5.89 -18.78
C ASN A 69 5.69 4.37 -18.94
N LYS A 70 4.61 3.61 -18.75
CA LYS A 70 4.66 2.15 -18.76
C LYS A 70 5.07 1.65 -20.15
N PRO A 71 6.14 0.85 -20.27
CA PRO A 71 6.48 0.20 -21.53
C PRO A 71 5.53 -0.98 -21.83
N THR A 72 5.49 -1.41 -23.09
CA THR A 72 4.86 -2.67 -23.49
C THR A 72 5.57 -3.88 -22.88
N GLY A 73 4.85 -4.99 -22.70
CA GLY A 73 5.42 -6.24 -22.18
C GLY A 73 5.61 -6.27 -20.64
N VAL A 74 5.06 -5.29 -19.94
CA VAL A 74 5.15 -5.17 -18.49
C VAL A 74 3.76 -5.18 -17.88
N ILE A 75 3.58 -6.00 -16.82
CA ILE A 75 2.28 -6.13 -16.13
C ILE A 75 2.19 -5.21 -14.91
N CYS A 76 1.00 -4.66 -14.68
CA CYS A 76 0.66 -3.85 -13.51
C CYS A 76 0.40 -4.73 -12.27
N SER A 77 1.41 -5.48 -11.83
CA SER A 77 1.36 -6.39 -10.70
C SER A 77 2.68 -6.40 -9.95
N LYS A 78 2.65 -6.70 -8.64
CA LYS A 78 3.86 -6.97 -7.84
C LYS A 78 4.49 -8.32 -8.14
N LYS A 79 3.71 -9.25 -8.69
CA LYS A 79 4.18 -10.58 -9.05
C LYS A 79 4.41 -10.64 -10.56
N THR A 80 5.46 -11.31 -10.96
CA THR A 80 5.69 -11.67 -12.35
C THR A 80 4.71 -12.76 -12.79
N GLU A 81 4.33 -12.77 -14.04
CA GLU A 81 3.43 -13.77 -14.63
C GLU A 81 4.06 -14.30 -15.92
N GLY A 82 4.43 -15.59 -15.93
CA GLY A 82 5.15 -16.19 -17.04
C GLY A 82 6.46 -15.44 -17.31
N ASN A 83 6.65 -15.01 -18.57
CA ASN A 83 7.84 -14.24 -18.98
C ASN A 83 7.68 -12.71 -18.86
N LEU A 84 6.52 -12.24 -18.36
CA LEU A 84 6.26 -10.80 -18.23
C LEU A 84 6.90 -10.23 -16.97
N LYS A 85 7.56 -9.10 -17.11
CA LYS A 85 8.16 -8.38 -16.00
C LYS A 85 7.12 -7.61 -15.22
N SER A 86 7.33 -7.45 -13.94
CA SER A 86 6.54 -6.55 -13.10
C SER A 86 6.82 -5.09 -13.43
N ILE A 87 5.80 -4.25 -13.39
CA ILE A 87 5.97 -2.80 -13.52
C ILE A 87 6.86 -2.22 -12.40
N TYR A 88 6.91 -2.88 -11.24
CA TYR A 88 7.79 -2.49 -10.14
C TYR A 88 9.28 -2.66 -10.48
N ASP A 89 9.63 -3.58 -11.39
CA ASP A 89 11.01 -3.75 -11.88
C ASP A 89 11.47 -2.57 -12.76
N SER A 90 10.52 -1.75 -13.22
CA SER A 90 10.79 -0.53 -14.01
C SER A 90 11.02 0.71 -13.13
N LEU A 91 10.78 0.60 -11.82
CA LEU A 91 11.05 1.69 -10.89
C LEU A 91 12.55 1.78 -10.58
N PRO A 92 13.10 2.99 -10.41
CA PRO A 92 14.41 3.14 -9.84
C PRO A 92 14.42 2.59 -8.41
N LYS A 93 15.59 2.13 -7.94
CA LYS A 93 15.75 1.73 -6.54
C LYS A 93 15.52 2.93 -5.65
N ILE A 94 14.39 2.91 -4.94
CA ILE A 94 13.96 3.99 -4.06
C ILE A 94 13.81 3.39 -2.64
N ASP A 95 14.22 4.13 -1.64
CA ASP A 95 13.99 3.74 -0.26
C ASP A 95 12.48 3.56 0.01
N ASN A 96 12.12 2.42 0.60
CA ASN A 96 10.72 2.06 0.88
C ASN A 96 9.83 1.83 -0.35
N GLU A 97 10.39 1.43 -1.50
CA GLU A 97 9.62 1.07 -2.72
C GLU A 97 8.55 -0.02 -2.46
N LYS A 98 8.76 -0.88 -1.45
CA LYS A 98 7.82 -1.94 -1.05
C LYS A 98 6.44 -1.40 -0.66
N ASN A 99 6.37 -0.15 -0.23
CA ASN A 99 5.14 0.51 0.21
C ASN A 99 4.42 1.26 -0.93
N LEU A 100 5.04 1.33 -2.12
CA LEU A 100 4.40 1.93 -3.27
C LEU A 100 3.29 1.04 -3.81
N MET A 101 2.20 1.68 -4.20
CA MET A 101 1.06 1.05 -4.87
C MET A 101 0.78 1.73 -6.19
N ILE A 102 0.36 0.94 -7.16
CA ILE A 102 -0.03 1.41 -8.50
C ILE A 102 -1.40 2.08 -8.39
N VAL A 103 -1.56 3.20 -9.06
CA VAL A 103 -2.83 3.91 -9.21
C VAL A 103 -3.44 3.54 -10.56
N GLY A 104 -4.44 2.66 -10.55
CA GLY A 104 -5.02 2.10 -11.76
C GLY A 104 -4.14 1.03 -12.41
N ARG A 105 -4.53 0.60 -13.61
CA ARG A 105 -3.82 -0.43 -14.37
C ARG A 105 -3.96 -0.17 -15.86
N LEU A 106 -2.95 -0.60 -16.61
CA LEU A 106 -2.96 -0.77 -18.05
C LEU A 106 -2.62 -2.23 -18.38
N ASP A 107 -3.12 -2.73 -19.48
CA ASP A 107 -2.81 -4.08 -19.97
C ASP A 107 -1.32 -4.23 -20.30
N ALA A 108 -0.82 -5.46 -20.33
CA ALA A 108 0.60 -5.74 -20.58
C ALA A 108 1.10 -5.12 -21.89
N ASN A 109 0.29 -5.16 -22.93
CA ASN A 109 0.62 -4.63 -24.26
C ASN A 109 0.33 -3.13 -24.42
N SER A 110 -0.33 -2.51 -23.44
CA SER A 110 -0.60 -1.08 -23.46
C SER A 110 0.58 -0.30 -22.89
N THR A 111 0.82 0.88 -23.45
CA THR A 111 1.80 1.85 -22.96
C THR A 111 1.08 3.07 -22.40
N GLY A 112 1.74 3.86 -21.58
CA GLY A 112 1.20 5.12 -21.12
C GLY A 112 1.45 5.41 -19.65
N LEU A 113 0.77 6.45 -19.18
CA LEU A 113 0.97 7.03 -17.87
C LEU A 113 0.42 6.13 -16.75
N ILE A 114 1.28 5.81 -15.79
CA ILE A 114 0.93 5.13 -14.54
C ILE A 114 1.49 5.92 -13.37
N PHE A 115 0.67 6.11 -12.34
CA PHE A 115 1.10 6.70 -11.08
C PHE A 115 1.40 5.61 -10.05
N PHE A 116 2.37 5.89 -9.18
CA PHE A 116 2.66 5.14 -7.97
C PHE A 116 2.63 6.07 -6.78
N THR A 117 2.03 5.63 -5.71
CA THR A 117 2.02 6.38 -4.45
C THR A 117 2.08 5.45 -3.24
N ASN A 118 2.59 5.96 -2.14
CA ASN A 118 2.51 5.30 -0.83
C ASN A 118 1.27 5.73 -0.03
N ASP A 119 0.45 6.64 -0.58
CA ASP A 119 -0.76 7.13 0.05
C ASP A 119 -2.01 6.51 -0.58
N GLY A 120 -2.68 5.62 0.20
CA GLY A 120 -3.89 4.95 -0.26
C GLY A 120 -5.09 5.88 -0.47
N LYS A 121 -5.18 7.00 0.26
CA LYS A 121 -6.25 7.99 0.06
C LYS A 121 -6.04 8.72 -1.28
N LEU A 122 -4.80 9.09 -1.58
CA LEU A 122 -4.44 9.69 -2.87
C LEU A 122 -4.68 8.72 -4.03
N SER A 123 -4.29 7.44 -3.86
CA SER A 123 -4.54 6.41 -4.86
C SER A 123 -6.03 6.24 -5.14
N GLU A 124 -6.85 6.15 -4.11
CA GLU A 124 -8.30 6.05 -4.22
C GLU A 124 -8.90 7.29 -4.88
N PHE A 125 -8.46 8.48 -4.47
CA PHE A 125 -8.92 9.74 -5.04
C PHE A 125 -8.67 9.81 -6.54
N ILE A 126 -7.48 9.42 -7.01
CA ILE A 126 -7.13 9.44 -8.44
C ILE A 126 -7.86 8.34 -9.23
N ALA A 127 -7.95 7.12 -8.66
CA ALA A 127 -8.44 5.95 -9.38
C ALA A 127 -9.97 5.79 -9.36
N HIS A 128 -10.66 6.35 -8.36
CA HIS A 128 -12.08 6.11 -8.18
C HIS A 128 -12.93 6.79 -9.26
N PRO A 129 -13.84 6.04 -9.94
CA PRO A 129 -14.62 6.57 -11.05
C PRO A 129 -15.49 7.79 -10.70
N SER A 130 -15.95 7.90 -9.44
CA SER A 130 -16.78 9.02 -9.00
C SER A 130 -16.09 10.38 -9.03
N ASN A 131 -14.74 10.40 -9.07
CA ASN A 131 -13.96 11.63 -9.09
C ASN A 131 -13.79 12.21 -10.52
N LEU A 132 -14.34 11.54 -11.53
CA LEU A 132 -14.48 12.01 -12.91
C LEU A 132 -13.18 12.55 -13.55
N PHE A 133 -12.03 11.93 -13.19
CA PHE A 133 -10.79 12.25 -13.91
C PHE A 133 -10.86 11.68 -15.32
N ASP A 134 -10.63 12.53 -16.31
CA ASP A 134 -10.58 12.14 -17.69
C ASP A 134 -9.42 11.17 -17.95
N ARG A 135 -9.68 10.16 -18.76
CA ARG A 135 -8.69 9.20 -19.25
C ARG A 135 -8.68 9.26 -20.76
N GLU A 136 -7.58 9.75 -21.29
CA GLU A 136 -7.39 9.86 -22.74
C GLU A 136 -6.52 8.70 -23.25
N TYR A 137 -6.98 8.09 -24.32
CA TYR A 137 -6.28 6.99 -25.00
C TYR A 137 -6.06 7.39 -26.46
N LEU A 138 -4.84 7.18 -26.96
CA LEU A 138 -4.45 7.42 -28.35
C LEU A 138 -4.47 6.14 -29.16
#